data_bf833e74bc1a35803dbe66d62f765bd4
#
_entry.id   bf833e74bc1a35803dbe66d62f765bd4
#
_cell.length_a   1.000
_cell.length_b   1.000
_cell.length_c   1.000
_cell.angle_alpha   90.00
_cell.angle_beta   90.00
_cell.angle_gamma   90.00
#
_symmetry.space_group_name_H-M   'P 1'
#
loop_
_entity.id
_entity.type
_entity.pdbx_description
1 polymer ?
#
loop_
_entity_poly.entity_id
_entity_poly.type
_entity_poly.pdbx_seq_one_letter_code
_entity_poly.pdbx_strand_id
1 'polypeptide(L)'
;AWQGPSIWTERVVVDNPVEWFQHLMATGLYPLFPWITFAAFGASVAACNERQRRGLLTRTATVAFSASLVVLVQSVRNDVPWALPTGNASLTFFPANAAFLIAALAGTALLWLLTERVMALHGLADLGQASLTVYVVHFVPFAWAHRFDELHAWAPLTTCTVVVGYTLCWVVLGTWWRRTAPEATLESVSYTHLRAHE
;
A
#
# COMPACT_ATOMS: atom_id res chain seq x y z
N ALA A 1 14.16 -19.33 4.04
CA ALA A 1 13.71 -20.38 3.11
C ALA A 1 12.20 -20.32 2.80
N TRP A 2 11.39 -19.58 3.57
CA TRP A 2 9.92 -19.46 3.38
C TRP A 2 9.49 -18.25 2.54
N GLN A 3 10.40 -17.38 2.18
CA GLN A 3 10.09 -16.08 1.57
C GLN A 3 10.11 -16.09 0.03
N GLY A 4 10.42 -17.22 -0.60
CA GLY A 4 10.50 -17.33 -2.05
C GLY A 4 11.68 -16.58 -2.68
N PRO A 5 11.77 -16.54 -4.01
CA PRO A 5 12.82 -15.87 -4.74
C PRO A 5 12.88 -14.37 -4.47
N SER A 6 14.06 -13.76 -4.54
CA SER A 6 14.22 -12.31 -4.43
C SER A 6 13.85 -11.56 -5.72
N ILE A 7 13.84 -12.27 -6.86
CA ILE A 7 13.51 -11.71 -8.18
C ILE A 7 11.99 -11.80 -8.40
N TRP A 8 11.35 -10.69 -8.68
CA TRP A 8 9.89 -10.63 -8.82
C TRP A 8 9.36 -11.45 -10.00
N THR A 9 10.13 -11.57 -11.09
CA THR A 9 9.74 -12.35 -12.28
C THR A 9 9.62 -13.84 -12.00
N GLU A 10 10.45 -14.38 -11.10
CA GLU A 10 10.37 -15.78 -10.68
C GLU A 10 9.16 -16.08 -9.79
N ARG A 11 8.58 -15.04 -9.17
CA ARG A 11 7.40 -15.17 -8.30
C ARG A 11 6.07 -15.25 -9.05
N VAL A 12 6.08 -15.02 -10.37
CA VAL A 12 4.88 -15.12 -11.22
C VAL A 12 4.90 -16.35 -12.13
N VAL A 13 6.05 -17.03 -12.21
CA VAL A 13 6.15 -18.31 -12.95
C VAL A 13 5.55 -19.42 -12.10
N VAL A 14 4.68 -20.22 -12.68
CA VAL A 14 3.96 -21.32 -12.01
C VAL A 14 3.98 -22.53 -12.92
N ASP A 15 4.66 -23.58 -12.51
CA ASP A 15 4.82 -24.80 -13.29
C ASP A 15 3.81 -25.90 -12.89
N ASN A 16 3.26 -25.79 -11.68
CA ASN A 16 2.33 -26.81 -11.17
C ASN A 16 1.35 -26.24 -10.12
N PRO A 17 0.21 -26.93 -9.83
CA PRO A 17 -0.80 -26.47 -8.88
C PRO A 17 -0.29 -26.28 -7.44
N VAL A 18 0.70 -27.06 -7.02
CA VAL A 18 1.28 -26.94 -5.65
C VAL A 18 2.08 -25.65 -5.53
N GLU A 19 2.85 -25.33 -6.53
CA GLU A 19 3.61 -24.08 -6.61
C GLU A 19 2.67 -22.88 -6.70
N TRP A 20 1.59 -22.97 -7.49
CA TRP A 20 0.55 -21.96 -7.51
C TRP A 20 -0.01 -21.68 -6.10
N PHE A 21 -0.33 -22.75 -5.36
CA PHE A 21 -0.84 -22.60 -4.00
C PHE A 21 0.23 -22.00 -3.06
N GLN A 22 1.49 -22.40 -3.18
CA GLN A 22 2.58 -21.81 -2.41
C GLN A 22 2.76 -20.33 -2.72
N HIS A 23 2.66 -19.93 -4.00
CA HIS A 23 2.73 -18.52 -4.41
C HIS A 23 1.55 -17.73 -3.88
N LEU A 24 0.34 -18.28 -3.92
CA LEU A 24 -0.86 -17.67 -3.33
C LEU A 24 -0.69 -17.43 -1.83
N MET A 25 -0.13 -18.41 -1.11
CA MET A 25 -0.08 -18.37 0.35
C MET A 25 1.13 -17.61 0.90
N ALA A 26 2.33 -17.77 0.32
CA ALA A 26 3.56 -17.33 0.98
C ALA A 26 4.67 -16.80 0.05
N THR A 27 4.81 -17.29 -1.18
CA THR A 27 6.01 -17.05 -1.99
C THR A 27 5.80 -16.21 -3.24
N GLY A 28 4.56 -15.93 -3.61
CA GLY A 28 4.22 -15.12 -4.78
C GLY A 28 4.54 -13.64 -4.62
N LEU A 29 4.07 -12.85 -5.59
CA LEU A 29 4.33 -11.41 -5.61
C LEU A 29 3.63 -10.68 -4.46
N TYR A 30 2.34 -11.01 -4.25
CA TYR A 30 1.53 -10.50 -3.13
C TYR A 30 0.85 -11.68 -2.44
N PRO A 31 1.60 -12.52 -1.71
CA PRO A 31 1.04 -13.70 -1.08
C PRO A 31 0.10 -13.32 0.06
N LEU A 32 -0.84 -14.21 0.39
CA LEU A 32 -1.75 -14.01 1.50
C LEU A 32 -0.99 -13.68 2.79
N PHE A 33 0.06 -14.44 3.09
CA PHE A 33 0.99 -14.15 4.16
C PHE A 33 2.27 -13.50 3.61
N PRO A 34 2.67 -12.32 4.09
CA PRO A 34 2.21 -11.64 5.31
C PRO A 34 1.14 -10.55 5.11
N TRP A 35 0.63 -10.33 3.90
CA TRP A 35 -0.25 -9.20 3.56
C TRP A 35 -1.59 -9.19 4.28
N ILE A 36 -2.08 -10.37 4.72
CA ILE A 36 -3.30 -10.49 5.55
C ILE A 36 -3.23 -9.65 6.84
N THR A 37 -2.03 -9.32 7.31
CA THR A 37 -1.81 -8.48 8.49
C THR A 37 -2.51 -7.13 8.36
N PHE A 38 -2.49 -6.53 7.17
CA PHE A 38 -3.16 -5.24 6.92
C PHE A 38 -4.68 -5.40 6.89
N ALA A 39 -5.20 -6.48 6.31
CA ALA A 39 -6.63 -6.78 6.32
C ALA A 39 -7.13 -7.05 7.75
N ALA A 40 -6.39 -7.83 8.53
CA ALA A 40 -6.70 -8.10 9.93
C ALA A 40 -6.64 -6.83 10.79
N PHE A 41 -5.65 -5.97 10.56
CA PHE A 41 -5.56 -4.67 11.23
C PHE A 41 -6.77 -3.78 10.88
N GLY A 42 -7.10 -3.67 9.59
CA GLY A 42 -8.27 -2.91 9.12
C GLY A 42 -9.58 -3.42 9.71
N ALA A 43 -9.79 -4.74 9.75
CA ALA A 43 -10.95 -5.37 10.37
C ALA A 43 -11.02 -5.09 11.88
N SER A 44 -9.87 -5.15 12.56
CA SER A 44 -9.79 -4.82 13.99
C SER A 44 -10.15 -3.37 14.26
N VAL A 45 -9.68 -2.44 13.42
CA VAL A 45 -10.02 -1.01 13.51
C VAL A 45 -11.51 -0.78 13.24
N ALA A 46 -12.08 -1.46 12.23
CA ALA A 46 -13.50 -1.35 11.89
C ALA A 46 -14.43 -1.88 12.97
N ALA A 47 -14.02 -2.91 13.71
CA ALA A 47 -14.79 -3.49 14.82
C ALA A 47 -14.78 -2.61 16.08
N CYS A 48 -13.91 -1.59 16.17
CA CYS A 48 -13.79 -0.73 17.35
C CYS A 48 -14.79 0.44 17.32
N ASN A 49 -15.30 0.82 18.50
CA ASN A 49 -15.93 2.12 18.67
C ASN A 49 -14.86 3.24 18.58
N GLU A 50 -15.29 4.51 18.47
CA GLU A 50 -14.40 5.65 18.23
C GLU A 50 -13.24 5.75 19.26
N ARG A 51 -13.54 5.58 20.54
CA ARG A 51 -12.52 5.64 21.62
C ARG A 51 -11.54 4.48 21.52
N GLN A 52 -12.03 3.27 21.29
CA GLN A 52 -11.21 2.07 21.14
C GLN A 52 -10.34 2.19 19.87
N ARG A 53 -10.91 2.67 18.76
CA ARG A 53 -10.22 2.89 17.50
C ARG A 53 -9.04 3.83 17.67
N ARG A 54 -9.24 5.00 18.27
CA ARG A 54 -8.14 5.95 18.55
C ARG A 54 -7.08 5.32 19.45
N GLY A 55 -7.50 4.59 20.49
CA GLY A 55 -6.58 3.88 21.38
C GLY A 55 -5.75 2.83 20.63
N LEU A 56 -6.38 2.03 19.78
CA LEU A 56 -5.69 1.03 18.95
C LEU A 56 -4.70 1.68 17.99
N LEU A 57 -5.14 2.69 17.22
CA LEU A 57 -4.29 3.39 16.28
C LEU A 57 -3.09 4.06 16.96
N THR A 58 -3.32 4.75 18.09
CA THR A 58 -2.23 5.40 18.83
C THR A 58 -1.21 4.39 19.36
N ARG A 59 -1.69 3.27 19.94
CA ARG A 59 -0.79 2.21 20.43
C ARG A 59 0.00 1.59 19.29
N THR A 60 -0.66 1.24 18.19
CA THR A 60 0.00 0.69 17.01
C THR A 60 1.04 1.67 16.46
N ALA A 61 0.67 2.93 16.28
CA ALA A 61 1.60 3.96 15.82
C ALA A 61 2.82 4.07 16.75
N THR A 62 2.61 4.19 18.06
CA THR A 62 3.69 4.36 19.02
C THR A 62 4.62 3.15 19.07
N VAL A 63 4.05 1.94 19.22
CA VAL A 63 4.85 0.70 19.34
C VAL A 63 5.59 0.41 18.05
N ALA A 64 4.89 0.44 16.92
CA ALA A 64 5.49 0.13 15.63
C ALA A 64 6.50 1.20 15.18
N PHE A 65 6.27 2.48 15.46
CA PHE A 65 7.23 3.54 15.19
C PHE A 65 8.49 3.39 16.05
N SER A 66 8.33 3.12 17.35
CA SER A 66 9.47 2.86 18.24
C SER A 66 10.29 1.65 17.80
N ALA A 67 9.62 0.55 17.40
CA ALA A 67 10.31 -0.62 16.86
C ALA A 67 11.05 -0.28 15.55
N SER A 68 10.44 0.51 14.68
CA SER A 68 11.09 0.97 13.43
C SER A 68 12.33 1.83 13.70
N LEU A 69 12.30 2.68 14.73
CA LEU A 69 13.47 3.44 15.15
C LEU A 69 14.60 2.54 15.66
N VAL A 70 14.28 1.49 16.42
CA VAL A 70 15.29 0.52 16.86
C VAL A 70 15.93 -0.18 15.66
N VAL A 71 15.13 -0.60 14.67
CA VAL A 71 15.65 -1.20 13.44
C VAL A 71 16.50 -0.20 12.65
N LEU A 72 16.11 1.09 12.58
CA LEU A 72 16.90 2.13 11.95
C LEU A 72 18.27 2.32 12.62
N VAL A 73 18.29 2.37 13.94
CA VAL A 73 19.55 2.48 14.69
C VAL A 73 20.46 1.27 14.45
N GLN A 74 19.90 0.07 14.40
CA GLN A 74 20.64 -1.15 14.08
C GLN A 74 21.15 -1.13 12.63
N SER A 75 20.35 -0.66 11.68
CA SER A 75 20.72 -0.47 10.27
C SER A 75 21.97 0.43 10.16
N VAL A 76 21.93 1.59 10.79
CA VAL A 76 23.05 2.54 10.79
C VAL A 76 24.28 1.96 11.48
N ARG A 77 24.13 1.26 12.63
CA ARG A 77 25.26 0.68 13.37
C ARG A 77 25.97 -0.45 12.63
N ASN A 78 25.21 -1.20 11.82
CA ASN A 78 25.73 -2.37 11.11
C ASN A 78 26.08 -2.04 9.65
N ASP A 79 25.99 -0.79 9.22
CA ASP A 79 26.22 -0.33 7.86
C ASP A 79 25.37 -1.12 6.82
N VAL A 80 24.13 -1.42 7.19
CA VAL A 80 23.15 -2.10 6.33
C VAL A 80 22.20 -1.05 5.77
N PRO A 81 21.87 -1.06 4.46
CA PRO A 81 20.89 -0.15 3.89
C PRO A 81 19.56 -0.21 4.65
N TRP A 82 18.98 0.97 4.93
CA TRP A 82 17.71 1.06 5.66
C TRP A 82 16.57 0.36 4.95
N ALA A 83 16.36 0.67 3.67
CA ALA A 83 15.26 0.15 2.90
C ALA A 83 15.67 -0.07 1.43
N LEU A 84 15.37 -1.23 0.90
CA LEU A 84 15.51 -1.56 -0.52
C LEU A 84 14.26 -2.32 -0.98
N PRO A 85 13.91 -2.23 -2.26
CA PRO A 85 12.83 -3.06 -2.80
C PRO A 85 13.14 -4.55 -2.69
N THR A 86 14.40 -4.94 -2.89
CA THR A 86 14.93 -6.31 -2.80
C THR A 86 16.33 -6.30 -2.23
N GLY A 87 16.86 -7.48 -1.88
CA GLY A 87 18.25 -7.62 -1.49
C GLY A 87 18.48 -7.54 0.03
N ASN A 88 19.71 -7.20 0.42
CA ASN A 88 20.11 -7.16 1.82
C ASN A 88 19.89 -5.76 2.40
N ALA A 89 18.74 -5.56 3.01
CA ALA A 89 18.39 -4.32 3.72
C ALA A 89 17.62 -4.63 5.00
N SER A 90 17.56 -3.65 5.91
CA SER A 90 16.80 -3.77 7.14
C SER A 90 15.29 -3.88 6.86
N LEU A 91 14.78 -3.13 5.90
CA LEU A 91 13.43 -3.22 5.38
C LEU A 91 13.47 -3.69 3.92
N THR A 92 12.75 -4.76 3.60
CA THR A 92 12.60 -5.23 2.22
C THR A 92 11.13 -5.40 1.88
N PHE A 93 10.78 -5.01 0.64
CA PHE A 93 9.43 -5.18 0.11
C PHE A 93 9.26 -6.54 -0.59
N PHE A 94 10.29 -6.99 -1.31
CA PHE A 94 10.34 -8.30 -1.94
C PHE A 94 11.56 -9.10 -1.47
N PRO A 95 11.36 -10.12 -0.65
CA PRO A 95 10.16 -10.48 0.13
C PRO A 95 9.89 -9.47 1.25
N ALA A 96 8.60 -9.24 1.54
CA ALA A 96 8.22 -8.36 2.64
C ALA A 96 8.69 -8.96 3.97
N ASN A 97 9.63 -8.28 4.65
CA ASN A 97 10.12 -8.74 5.94
C ASN A 97 9.33 -8.12 7.11
N ALA A 98 9.51 -8.66 8.32
CA ALA A 98 8.78 -8.21 9.50
C ALA A 98 9.03 -6.72 9.82
N ALA A 99 10.24 -6.23 9.62
CA ALA A 99 10.57 -4.83 9.86
C ALA A 99 9.82 -3.89 8.90
N PHE A 100 9.69 -4.29 7.63
CA PHE A 100 8.86 -3.57 6.65
C PHE A 100 7.39 -3.52 7.07
N LEU A 101 6.80 -4.66 7.49
CA LEU A 101 5.39 -4.71 7.92
C LEU A 101 5.14 -3.84 9.16
N ILE A 102 6.05 -3.85 10.12
CA ILE A 102 5.97 -3.01 11.32
C ILE A 102 6.02 -1.54 10.93
N ALA A 103 6.97 -1.13 10.09
CA ALA A 103 7.09 0.25 9.62
C ALA A 103 5.85 0.69 8.81
N ALA A 104 5.33 -0.19 7.95
CA ALA A 104 4.12 0.08 7.17
C ALA A 104 2.87 0.22 8.06
N LEU A 105 2.72 -0.61 9.10
CA LEU A 105 1.63 -0.47 10.08
C LEU A 105 1.75 0.84 10.88
N ALA A 106 2.97 1.24 11.26
CA ALA A 106 3.21 2.55 11.89
C ALA A 106 2.75 3.69 10.98
N GLY A 107 3.18 3.68 9.72
CA GLY A 107 2.78 4.67 8.72
C GLY A 107 1.27 4.70 8.50
N THR A 108 0.64 3.55 8.36
CA THR A 108 -0.82 3.42 8.19
C THR A 108 -1.58 4.01 9.39
N ALA A 109 -1.18 3.65 10.61
CA ALA A 109 -1.83 4.16 11.82
C ALA A 109 -1.62 5.67 12.00
N LEU A 110 -0.42 6.19 11.71
CA LEU A 110 -0.13 7.63 11.75
C LEU A 110 -0.93 8.42 10.71
N LEU A 111 -0.99 7.94 9.46
CA LEU A 111 -1.78 8.56 8.40
C LEU A 111 -3.27 8.56 8.75
N TRP A 112 -3.77 7.47 9.32
CA TRP A 112 -5.17 7.42 9.76
C TRP A 112 -5.46 8.47 10.84
N LEU A 113 -4.63 8.54 11.89
CA LEU A 113 -4.78 9.55 12.93
C LEU A 113 -4.65 10.97 12.40
N LEU A 114 -3.81 11.20 11.40
CA LEU A 114 -3.66 12.48 10.73
C LEU A 114 -4.91 12.84 9.94
N THR A 115 -5.43 11.92 9.13
CA THR A 115 -6.63 12.14 8.32
C THR A 115 -7.87 12.38 9.16
N GLU A 116 -8.01 11.74 10.34
CA GLU A 116 -9.08 12.04 11.29
C GLU A 116 -9.05 13.48 11.83
N ARG A 117 -7.88 14.12 11.86
CA ARG A 117 -7.71 15.50 12.32
C ARG A 117 -7.93 16.53 11.21
N VAL A 118 -7.66 16.16 9.97
CA VAL A 118 -7.78 17.04 8.79
C VAL A 118 -9.13 16.84 8.15
N MET A 119 -10.20 17.26 8.85
CA MET A 119 -11.59 17.06 8.45
C MET A 119 -12.03 17.77 7.16
N ALA A 120 -11.20 18.57 6.50
CA ALA A 120 -11.57 19.44 5.40
C ALA A 120 -11.27 18.88 3.99
N LEU A 121 -10.81 17.64 3.86
CA LEU A 121 -10.41 17.09 2.56
C LEU A 121 -11.54 16.28 1.90
N HIS A 122 -12.66 16.94 1.57
CA HIS A 122 -13.76 16.30 0.84
C HIS A 122 -13.30 15.61 -0.46
N GLY A 123 -12.32 16.20 -1.17
CA GLY A 123 -11.74 15.59 -2.36
C GLY A 123 -11.04 14.25 -2.11
N LEU A 124 -10.39 14.07 -0.94
CA LEU A 124 -9.80 12.77 -0.57
C LEU A 124 -10.88 11.73 -0.22
N ALA A 125 -11.98 12.15 0.37
CA ALA A 125 -13.11 11.25 0.64
C ALA A 125 -13.75 10.78 -0.68
N ASP A 126 -13.96 11.69 -1.63
CA ASP A 126 -14.45 11.36 -2.97
C ASP A 126 -13.50 10.38 -3.69
N LEU A 127 -12.20 10.64 -3.62
CA LEU A 127 -11.17 9.77 -4.19
C LEU A 127 -11.18 8.38 -3.52
N GLY A 128 -11.32 8.33 -2.19
CA GLY A 128 -11.40 7.09 -1.43
C GLY A 128 -12.57 6.21 -1.84
N GLN A 129 -13.70 6.82 -2.19
CA GLN A 129 -14.88 6.11 -2.70
C GLN A 129 -14.72 5.59 -4.13
N ALA A 130 -13.74 6.07 -4.90
CA ALA A 130 -13.37 5.59 -6.22
C ALA A 130 -12.01 4.89 -6.24
N SER A 131 -11.57 4.40 -5.09
CA SER A 131 -10.21 3.89 -4.89
C SER A 131 -9.86 2.69 -5.78
N LEU A 132 -10.79 1.75 -6.00
CA LEU A 132 -10.58 0.60 -6.87
C LEU A 132 -10.45 1.03 -8.34
N THR A 133 -11.32 1.94 -8.78
CA THR A 133 -11.26 2.51 -10.13
C THR A 133 -9.93 3.20 -10.36
N VAL A 134 -9.52 4.07 -9.43
CA VAL A 134 -8.23 4.77 -9.50
C VAL A 134 -7.08 3.77 -9.44
N TYR A 135 -7.16 2.76 -8.58
CA TYR A 135 -6.15 1.71 -8.48
C TYR A 135 -5.93 0.97 -9.80
N VAL A 136 -6.98 0.68 -10.55
CA VAL A 136 -6.85 0.01 -11.85
C VAL A 136 -6.35 0.98 -12.92
N VAL A 137 -6.92 2.17 -12.99
CA VAL A 137 -6.66 3.11 -14.10
C VAL A 137 -5.29 3.78 -13.97
N HIS A 138 -4.79 4.00 -12.74
CA HIS A 138 -3.51 4.70 -12.54
C HIS A 138 -2.30 3.97 -13.12
N PHE A 139 -2.37 2.67 -13.34
CA PHE A 139 -1.26 1.92 -13.94
C PHE A 139 -0.95 2.35 -15.38
N VAL A 140 -1.94 2.81 -16.12
CA VAL A 140 -1.75 3.22 -17.54
C VAL A 140 -0.81 4.43 -17.64
N PRO A 141 -1.10 5.60 -17.05
CA PRO A 141 -0.18 6.73 -17.09
C PRO A 141 1.11 6.48 -16.29
N PHE A 142 1.06 5.62 -15.24
CA PHE A 142 2.26 5.22 -14.51
C PHE A 142 3.26 4.46 -15.39
N ALA A 143 2.79 3.53 -16.22
CA ALA A 143 3.64 2.79 -17.15
C ALA A 143 4.33 3.73 -18.15
N TRP A 144 3.66 4.80 -18.60
CA TRP A 144 4.24 5.82 -19.46
C TRP A 144 5.31 6.64 -18.71
N ALA A 145 5.01 7.10 -17.49
CA ALA A 145 5.95 7.84 -16.67
C ALA A 145 7.22 7.02 -16.37
N HIS A 146 7.07 5.72 -16.05
CA HIS A 146 8.19 4.80 -15.86
C HIS A 146 9.06 4.68 -17.09
N ARG A 147 8.45 4.55 -18.28
CA ARG A 147 9.21 4.49 -19.52
C ARG A 147 10.00 5.78 -19.81
N PHE A 148 9.47 6.94 -19.43
CA PHE A 148 10.19 8.21 -19.52
C PHE A 148 11.36 8.27 -18.54
N ASP A 149 11.19 7.75 -17.32
CA ASP A 149 12.28 7.67 -16.34
C ASP A 149 13.40 6.75 -16.80
N GLU A 150 13.09 5.58 -17.36
CA GLU A 150 14.07 4.67 -17.95
C GLU A 150 14.90 5.33 -19.08
N LEU A 151 14.25 6.16 -19.90
CA LEU A 151 14.91 6.84 -21.03
C LEU A 151 15.79 8.02 -20.59
N HIS A 152 15.45 8.71 -19.49
CA HIS A 152 16.08 9.97 -19.08
C HIS A 152 16.84 9.88 -17.77
N ALA A 153 16.74 8.76 -17.04
CA ALA A 153 17.36 8.54 -15.72
C ALA A 153 17.14 9.75 -14.77
N TRP A 154 15.91 9.97 -14.37
CA TRP A 154 15.53 11.14 -13.58
C TRP A 154 16.31 11.22 -12.27
N ALA A 155 16.74 12.43 -11.92
CA ALA A 155 17.31 12.70 -10.60
C ALA A 155 16.26 12.44 -9.50
N PRO A 156 16.66 12.00 -8.30
CA PRO A 156 15.74 11.67 -7.21
C PRO A 156 14.72 12.78 -6.88
N LEU A 157 15.13 14.04 -6.95
CA LEU A 157 14.24 15.19 -6.73
C LEU A 157 13.17 15.31 -7.83
N THR A 158 13.53 15.06 -9.08
CA THR A 158 12.61 15.05 -10.22
C THR A 158 11.59 13.93 -10.03
N THR A 159 12.04 12.72 -9.69
CA THR A 159 11.16 11.58 -9.41
C THR A 159 10.19 11.90 -8.27
N CYS A 160 10.67 12.44 -7.15
CA CYS A 160 9.80 12.87 -6.05
C CYS A 160 8.76 13.90 -6.50
N THR A 161 9.16 14.90 -7.29
CA THR A 161 8.25 15.94 -7.78
C THR A 161 7.19 15.36 -8.71
N VAL A 162 7.58 14.46 -9.62
CA VAL A 162 6.66 13.77 -10.52
C VAL A 162 5.67 12.91 -9.73
N VAL A 163 6.14 12.14 -8.75
CA VAL A 163 5.28 11.29 -7.91
C VAL A 163 4.26 12.13 -7.13
N VAL A 164 4.70 13.23 -6.51
CA VAL A 164 3.79 14.14 -5.78
C VAL A 164 2.78 14.77 -6.75
N GLY A 165 3.24 15.30 -7.88
CA GLY A 165 2.36 15.89 -8.89
C GLY A 165 1.36 14.88 -9.44
N TYR A 166 1.81 13.67 -9.74
CA TYR A 166 0.98 12.57 -10.18
C TYR A 166 -0.11 12.20 -9.15
N THR A 167 0.27 12.10 -7.88
CA THR A 167 -0.69 11.82 -6.79
C THR A 167 -1.72 12.93 -6.66
N LEU A 168 -1.30 14.20 -6.73
CA LEU A 168 -2.23 15.34 -6.68
C LEU A 168 -3.17 15.39 -7.89
N CYS A 169 -2.69 15.03 -9.08
CA CYS A 169 -3.56 14.90 -10.27
C CYS A 169 -4.68 13.88 -10.03
N TRP A 170 -4.40 12.76 -9.38
CA TRP A 170 -5.43 11.75 -9.08
C TRP A 170 -6.45 12.24 -8.07
N VAL A 171 -6.08 13.11 -7.12
CA VAL A 171 -7.07 13.75 -6.22
C VAL A 171 -8.06 14.60 -7.02
N VAL A 172 -7.57 15.39 -7.97
CA VAL A 172 -8.43 16.24 -8.82
C VAL A 172 -9.26 15.39 -9.77
N LEU A 173 -8.64 14.47 -10.49
CA LEU A 173 -9.31 13.60 -11.47
C LEU A 173 -10.33 12.67 -10.82
N GLY A 174 -9.99 12.05 -9.70
CA GLY A 174 -10.90 11.16 -8.98
C GLY A 174 -12.10 11.91 -8.40
N THR A 175 -11.89 13.12 -7.87
CA THR A 175 -12.98 14.00 -7.41
C THR A 175 -13.89 14.42 -8.56
N TRP A 176 -13.31 14.82 -9.69
CA TRP A 176 -14.05 15.19 -10.89
C TRP A 176 -14.85 14.00 -11.43
N TRP A 177 -14.22 12.83 -11.60
CA TRP A 177 -14.87 11.61 -12.07
C TRP A 177 -16.07 11.24 -11.20
N ARG A 178 -15.86 11.22 -9.90
CA ARG A 178 -16.91 10.92 -8.93
C ARG A 178 -18.13 11.83 -9.03
N ARG A 179 -17.90 13.12 -9.34
CA ARG A 179 -18.97 14.13 -9.48
C ARG A 179 -19.68 14.06 -10.83
N THR A 180 -18.99 13.69 -11.89
CA THR A 180 -19.53 13.72 -13.27
C THR A 180 -20.07 12.38 -13.73
N ALA A 181 -19.47 11.27 -13.30
CA ALA A 181 -19.82 9.92 -13.74
C ALA A 181 -19.73 8.91 -12.58
N PRO A 182 -20.51 9.07 -11.50
CA PRO A 182 -20.43 8.20 -10.32
C PRO A 182 -20.77 6.74 -10.65
N GLU A 183 -21.61 6.51 -11.65
CA GLU A 183 -22.02 5.16 -12.08
C GLU A 183 -20.95 4.47 -12.94
N ALA A 184 -19.99 5.20 -13.47
CA ALA A 184 -18.91 4.65 -14.30
C ALA A 184 -17.67 4.27 -13.47
N THR A 185 -17.86 3.90 -12.21
CA THR A 185 -16.80 3.42 -11.31
C THR A 185 -16.91 1.92 -11.10
N LEU A 186 -15.79 1.22 -10.90
CA LEU A 186 -15.79 -0.22 -10.61
C LEU A 186 -16.53 -0.53 -9.29
N GLU A 187 -16.53 0.41 -8.37
CA GLU A 187 -17.24 0.32 -7.11
C GLU A 187 -18.76 0.28 -7.31
N SER A 188 -19.29 1.01 -8.30
CA SER A 188 -20.74 1.02 -8.60
C SER A 188 -21.25 -0.36 -9.02
N VAL A 189 -20.44 -1.11 -9.78
CA VAL A 189 -20.76 -2.48 -10.21
C VAL A 189 -20.84 -3.42 -9.01
N SER A 190 -19.94 -3.27 -8.04
CA SER A 190 -19.95 -4.08 -6.82
C SER A 190 -21.19 -3.84 -5.96
N TYR A 191 -21.64 -2.59 -5.85
CA TYR A 191 -22.83 -2.22 -5.06
C TYR A 191 -24.15 -2.64 -5.71
N THR A 192 -24.23 -2.65 -7.05
CA THR A 192 -25.44 -3.11 -7.75
C THR A 192 -25.66 -4.60 -7.57
N HIS A 193 -24.61 -5.40 -7.54
CA HIS A 193 -24.72 -6.86 -7.28
C HIS A 193 -25.16 -7.17 -5.84
N LEU A 194 -24.76 -6.40 -4.86
CA LEU A 194 -25.19 -6.61 -3.47
C LEU A 194 -26.67 -6.26 -3.26
N ARG A 195 -27.19 -5.22 -3.91
CA ARG A 195 -28.62 -4.84 -3.85
C ARG A 195 -29.56 -5.77 -4.61
N ALA A 196 -29.07 -6.50 -5.59
CA ALA A 196 -29.90 -7.44 -6.36
C ALA A 196 -30.20 -8.74 -5.59
N HIS A 197 -29.59 -8.95 -4.42
CA HIS A 197 -29.77 -10.13 -3.57
C HIS A 197 -30.52 -9.82 -2.25
N GLU A 198 -30.94 -8.56 -2.03
CA GLU A 198 -31.90 -8.15 -0.97
C GLU A 198 -33.34 -8.10 -1.51
#